data_9dce5564591987431d26a2bdc9edef85
#
_entry.id   9dce5564591987431d26a2bdc9edef85
#
_cell.length_a   1.000
_cell.length_b   1.000
_cell.length_c   1.000
_cell.angle_alpha   90.00
_cell.angle_beta   90.00
_cell.angle_gamma   90.00
#
_symmetry.space_group_name_H-M   'P 1'
#
loop_
_entity.id
_entity.type
_entity.pdbx_description
1 polymer ?
#
loop_
_entity_poly.entity_id
_entity_poly.type
_entity_poly.pdbx_seq_one_letter_code
_entity_poly.pdbx_strand_id
1 'polypeptide(L)'
;MHEKGIKTIAHKIQDLLLYNKSRRISINQEFRKNTMKVICTEKSQILATSLARELKTSVIEVKYSRFPDGEQYLITGELDDETVIVGSVVDNDALVQLILLIDACENTHNQLVLPYMGYARQDRRFHPGEPVSARAIAQVLSRGISEIITVNIHEKGVMKYFGVPARNISLAGDIGNYIKSLNLNNPLILAPDEGALSFAEQVATAGGWDVDHLEKTRLSGVEVKMAPKQVGAASRSVVIVDDIISTGGTIAAASGMLYQQGAKDVFAACVHGVLTGSAYVHLMTAGIRDVICSDTIERGCSKISAAEKIAQTIKKADSKNRKK
;
A
#
# COMPACT_ATOMS: atom_id res chain seq x y z
N MET A 1 20.46 69.64 -15.75
CA MET A 1 19.14 69.15 -16.19
C MET A 1 19.13 67.67 -16.66
N HIS A 2 20.27 67.07 -17.04
CA HIS A 2 20.33 65.68 -17.58
C HIS A 2 20.17 64.56 -16.53
N GLU A 3 20.61 64.73 -15.29
CA GLU A 3 20.55 63.65 -14.27
C GLU A 3 19.17 63.32 -13.78
N LYS A 4 18.23 64.29 -13.68
CA LYS A 4 16.84 64.01 -13.26
C LYS A 4 16.06 63.19 -14.29
N GLY A 5 16.36 63.37 -15.59
CA GLY A 5 15.71 62.61 -16.67
C GLY A 5 16.10 61.15 -16.68
N ILE A 6 17.38 60.83 -16.42
CA ILE A 6 17.89 59.45 -16.40
C ILE A 6 17.30 58.66 -15.21
N LYS A 7 17.22 59.26 -14.02
CA LYS A 7 16.61 58.61 -12.82
C LYS A 7 15.12 58.34 -13.04
N THR A 8 14.37 59.20 -13.71
CA THR A 8 12.93 59.00 -14.00
C THR A 8 12.74 57.88 -15.03
N ILE A 9 13.62 57.76 -16.03
CA ILE A 9 13.53 56.66 -17.02
C ILE A 9 13.89 55.33 -16.36
N ALA A 10 14.93 55.27 -15.54
CA ALA A 10 15.32 54.05 -14.81
C ALA A 10 14.20 53.56 -13.88
N HIS A 11 13.49 54.46 -13.18
CA HIS A 11 12.37 54.11 -12.34
C HIS A 11 11.19 53.55 -13.14
N LYS A 12 10.85 54.17 -14.26
CA LYS A 12 9.82 53.67 -15.17
C LYS A 12 10.12 52.29 -15.76
N ILE A 13 11.41 52.05 -16.11
CA ILE A 13 11.84 50.72 -16.59
C ILE A 13 11.73 49.67 -15.48
N GLN A 14 12.09 50.02 -14.24
CA GLN A 14 11.97 49.14 -13.09
C GLN A 14 10.54 48.82 -12.76
N ASP A 15 9.63 49.79 -12.81
CA ASP A 15 8.18 49.59 -12.64
C ASP A 15 7.56 48.73 -13.75
N LEU A 16 8.03 48.89 -15.02
CA LEU A 16 7.57 48.06 -16.13
C LEU A 16 8.06 46.61 -16.01
N LEU A 17 9.26 46.41 -15.51
CA LEU A 17 9.80 45.06 -15.24
C LEU A 17 9.07 44.36 -14.10
N LEU A 18 8.78 45.10 -13.02
CA LEU A 18 7.98 44.59 -11.91
C LEU A 18 6.52 44.29 -12.32
N TYR A 19 5.88 45.16 -13.11
CA TYR A 19 4.57 44.97 -13.67
C TYR A 19 4.51 43.76 -14.60
N ASN A 20 5.49 43.60 -15.50
CA ASN A 20 5.58 42.43 -16.38
C ASN A 20 5.89 41.13 -15.63
N LYS A 21 6.69 41.21 -14.56
CA LYS A 21 6.97 40.06 -13.68
C LYS A 21 5.73 39.65 -12.89
N SER A 22 4.98 40.59 -12.31
CA SER A 22 3.72 40.32 -11.61
C SER A 22 2.63 39.80 -12.55
N ARG A 23 2.51 40.33 -13.78
CA ARG A 23 1.58 39.89 -14.80
C ARG A 23 1.93 38.49 -15.35
N ARG A 24 3.22 38.17 -15.53
CA ARG A 24 3.66 36.81 -15.86
C ARG A 24 3.35 35.82 -14.73
N ILE A 25 3.52 36.24 -13.47
CA ILE A 25 3.17 35.41 -12.31
C ILE A 25 1.66 35.20 -12.26
N SER A 26 0.86 36.24 -12.46
CA SER A 26 -0.61 36.17 -12.47
C SER A 26 -1.14 35.34 -13.66
N ILE A 27 -0.62 35.50 -14.86
CA ILE A 27 -0.99 34.71 -16.04
C ILE A 27 -0.57 33.25 -15.87
N ASN A 28 0.61 32.97 -15.29
CA ASN A 28 1.01 31.61 -14.98
C ASN A 28 0.19 30.97 -13.85
N GLN A 29 -0.35 31.77 -12.92
CA GLN A 29 -1.27 31.24 -11.89
C GLN A 29 -2.66 30.93 -12.43
N GLU A 30 -3.19 31.71 -13.39
CA GLU A 30 -4.50 31.44 -14.01
C GLU A 30 -4.48 30.25 -14.98
N PHE A 31 -3.30 29.89 -15.55
CA PHE A 31 -3.12 28.74 -16.45
C PHE A 31 -2.47 27.52 -15.80
N ARG A 32 -2.08 27.55 -14.51
CA ARG A 32 -1.74 26.34 -13.78
C ARG A 32 -3.02 25.54 -13.55
N LYS A 33 -3.38 24.68 -14.51
CA LYS A 33 -4.19 23.51 -14.20
C LYS A 33 -3.48 22.80 -13.05
N ASN A 34 -4.14 22.74 -11.91
CA ASN A 34 -3.71 21.95 -10.76
C ASN A 34 -3.45 20.52 -11.25
N THR A 35 -2.21 20.20 -11.58
CA THR A 35 -1.84 18.92 -12.19
C THR A 35 -1.21 18.08 -11.10
N MET A 36 -2.01 17.14 -10.60
CA MET A 36 -1.52 16.10 -9.70
C MET A 36 -0.59 15.17 -10.47
N LYS A 37 0.56 14.80 -9.89
CA LYS A 37 1.46 13.76 -10.41
C LYS A 37 1.67 12.66 -9.39
N VAL A 38 2.06 11.48 -9.87
CA VAL A 38 2.40 10.34 -9.04
C VAL A 38 3.91 10.16 -9.01
N ILE A 39 4.49 9.90 -7.84
CA ILE A 39 5.90 9.57 -7.65
C ILE A 39 6.00 8.35 -6.73
N CYS A 40 7.02 7.50 -6.87
CA CYS A 40 7.07 6.26 -6.11
C CYS A 40 8.48 5.82 -5.73
N THR A 41 8.58 4.98 -4.69
CA THR A 41 9.79 4.24 -4.37
C THR A 41 10.07 3.14 -5.39
N GLU A 42 11.31 2.65 -5.47
CA GLU A 42 11.73 1.58 -6.41
C GLU A 42 10.85 0.33 -6.35
N LYS A 43 10.30 0.01 -5.16
CA LYS A 43 9.52 -1.21 -4.92
C LYS A 43 8.01 -1.05 -5.11
N SER A 44 7.56 0.12 -5.65
CA SER A 44 6.14 0.41 -5.85
C SER A 44 5.84 0.96 -7.25
N GLN A 45 6.64 0.61 -8.25
CA GLN A 45 6.58 1.20 -9.59
C GLN A 45 5.37 0.71 -10.40
N ILE A 46 5.01 -0.57 -10.28
CA ILE A 46 3.87 -1.17 -11.03
C ILE A 46 2.57 -0.57 -10.49
N LEU A 47 2.40 -0.55 -9.18
CA LEU A 47 1.23 0.04 -8.54
C LEU A 47 1.13 1.55 -8.83
N ALA A 48 2.24 2.29 -8.71
CA ALA A 48 2.26 3.72 -9.00
C ALA A 48 1.89 4.03 -10.46
N THR A 49 2.40 3.27 -11.41
CA THR A 49 2.07 3.42 -12.83
C THR A 49 0.60 3.09 -13.09
N SER A 50 0.06 2.05 -12.45
CA SER A 50 -1.34 1.70 -12.54
C SER A 50 -2.23 2.78 -11.92
N LEU A 51 -1.84 3.32 -10.76
CA LEU A 51 -2.53 4.41 -10.09
C LEU A 51 -2.55 5.70 -10.95
N ALA A 52 -1.43 6.04 -11.58
CA ALA A 52 -1.36 7.19 -12.47
C ALA A 52 -2.33 7.08 -13.66
N ARG A 53 -2.47 5.88 -14.25
CA ARG A 53 -3.48 5.62 -15.30
C ARG A 53 -4.89 5.83 -14.78
N GLU A 54 -5.23 5.32 -13.60
CA GLU A 54 -6.54 5.48 -12.98
C GLU A 54 -6.85 6.95 -12.64
N LEU A 55 -5.83 7.71 -12.23
CA LEU A 55 -5.94 9.15 -11.95
C LEU A 55 -5.88 9.99 -13.24
N LYS A 56 -5.54 9.41 -14.40
CA LYS A 56 -5.32 10.08 -15.68
C LYS A 56 -4.22 11.15 -15.59
N THR A 57 -3.13 10.78 -14.95
CA THR A 57 -1.96 11.64 -14.75
C THR A 57 -0.65 10.90 -15.11
N SER A 58 0.48 11.58 -14.98
CA SER A 58 1.81 11.02 -15.24
C SER A 58 2.52 10.60 -13.96
N VAL A 59 3.49 9.69 -14.14
CA VAL A 59 4.46 9.34 -13.10
C VAL A 59 5.71 10.20 -13.27
N ILE A 60 6.25 10.69 -12.17
CA ILE A 60 7.54 11.40 -12.12
C ILE A 60 8.64 10.35 -12.02
N GLU A 61 9.64 10.44 -12.88
CA GLU A 61 10.83 9.60 -12.80
C GLU A 61 11.66 10.01 -11.58
N VAL A 62 12.15 9.01 -10.83
CA VAL A 62 13.09 9.18 -9.73
C VAL A 62 14.35 8.38 -10.06
N LYS A 63 15.50 9.01 -9.98
CA LYS A 63 16.78 8.33 -10.11
C LYS A 63 17.29 7.97 -8.73
N TYR A 64 17.41 6.67 -8.49
CA TYR A 64 17.94 6.11 -7.25
C TYR A 64 19.39 5.70 -7.44
N SER A 65 20.21 5.96 -6.44
CA SER A 65 21.61 5.53 -6.38
C SER A 65 22.06 5.34 -4.93
N ARG A 66 23.30 4.92 -4.73
CA ARG A 66 23.90 4.79 -3.40
C ARG A 66 25.29 5.41 -3.39
N PHE A 67 25.64 5.99 -2.26
CA PHE A 67 27.02 6.34 -1.96
C PHE A 67 27.85 5.06 -1.72
N PRO A 68 29.21 5.16 -1.80
CA PRO A 68 30.08 3.97 -1.63
C PRO A 68 29.95 3.26 -0.28
N ASP A 69 29.52 3.96 0.76
CA ASP A 69 29.24 3.45 2.10
C ASP A 69 27.83 2.81 2.26
N GLY A 70 27.02 2.86 1.18
CA GLY A 70 25.69 2.27 1.12
C GLY A 70 24.53 3.22 1.42
N GLU A 71 24.80 4.47 1.81
CA GLU A 71 23.73 5.47 2.00
C GLU A 71 22.95 5.69 0.70
N GLN A 72 21.64 5.83 0.83
CA GLN A 72 20.75 6.03 -0.31
C GLN A 72 20.78 7.48 -0.78
N TYR A 73 20.68 7.67 -2.07
CA TYR A 73 20.58 8.96 -2.72
C TYR A 73 19.51 8.90 -3.82
N LEU A 74 18.72 9.95 -3.94
CA LEU A 74 17.71 10.07 -4.99
C LEU A 74 17.65 11.48 -5.57
N ILE A 75 17.22 11.55 -6.83
CA ILE A 75 16.88 12.81 -7.52
C ILE A 75 15.53 12.62 -8.18
N THR A 76 14.58 13.50 -7.90
CA THR A 76 13.27 13.53 -8.56
C THR A 76 13.33 14.30 -9.87
N GLY A 77 12.46 13.97 -10.81
CA GLY A 77 12.09 14.86 -11.90
C GLY A 77 11.34 16.11 -11.41
N GLU A 78 10.86 16.91 -12.35
CA GLU A 78 10.11 18.13 -12.03
C GLU A 78 8.78 17.81 -11.35
N LEU A 79 8.58 18.39 -10.16
CA LEU A 79 7.37 18.24 -9.35
C LEU A 79 6.31 19.26 -9.77
N ASP A 80 5.04 18.90 -9.55
CA ASP A 80 3.89 19.82 -9.70
C ASP A 80 3.34 20.24 -8.32
N ASP A 81 2.29 21.05 -8.31
CA ASP A 81 1.71 21.60 -7.08
C ASP A 81 1.10 20.50 -6.16
N GLU A 82 0.59 19.41 -6.76
CA GLU A 82 0.05 18.25 -6.02
C GLU A 82 0.83 16.98 -6.36
N THR A 83 1.22 16.22 -5.34
CA THR A 83 2.00 15.00 -5.50
C THR A 83 1.40 13.85 -4.70
N VAL A 84 1.17 12.72 -5.38
CA VAL A 84 0.80 11.45 -4.75
C VAL A 84 2.05 10.58 -4.66
N ILE A 85 2.56 10.41 -3.45
CA ILE A 85 3.74 9.60 -3.16
C ILE A 85 3.28 8.17 -2.89
N VAL A 86 3.81 7.19 -3.62
CA VAL A 86 3.48 5.77 -3.48
C VAL A 86 4.69 5.01 -2.97
N GLY A 87 4.57 4.37 -1.81
CA GLY A 87 5.68 3.60 -1.26
C GLY A 87 5.25 2.56 -0.23
N SER A 88 5.56 1.29 -0.49
CA SER A 88 5.38 0.19 0.46
C SER A 88 6.63 0.00 1.30
N VAL A 89 6.49 -0.03 2.61
CA VAL A 89 7.59 -0.29 3.56
C VAL A 89 7.78 -1.81 3.69
N VAL A 90 8.46 -2.39 2.73
CA VAL A 90 8.72 -3.85 2.69
C VAL A 90 9.97 -4.26 3.44
N ASP A 91 10.92 -3.33 3.60
CA ASP A 91 12.17 -3.47 4.35
C ASP A 91 12.72 -2.10 4.77
N ASN A 92 13.88 -2.07 5.41
CA ASN A 92 14.51 -0.85 5.93
C ASN A 92 14.93 0.10 4.80
N ASP A 93 15.40 -0.44 3.69
CA ASP A 93 15.79 0.35 2.52
C ASP A 93 14.59 1.09 1.92
N ALA A 94 13.46 0.39 1.76
CA ALA A 94 12.23 0.99 1.28
C ALA A 94 11.71 2.08 2.24
N LEU A 95 11.88 1.89 3.55
CA LEU A 95 11.53 2.91 4.55
C LEU A 95 12.39 4.17 4.38
N VAL A 96 13.70 4.02 4.27
CA VAL A 96 14.62 5.16 4.08
C VAL A 96 14.32 5.87 2.77
N GLN A 97 14.15 5.13 1.66
CA GLN A 97 13.75 5.73 0.38
C GLN A 97 12.47 6.55 0.49
N LEU A 98 11.47 6.02 1.19
CA LEU A 98 10.19 6.71 1.35
C LEU A 98 10.34 8.00 2.16
N ILE A 99 11.14 8.00 3.22
CA ILE A 99 11.44 9.20 4.01
C ILE A 99 12.13 10.26 3.15
N LEU A 100 13.16 9.89 2.38
CA LEU A 100 13.88 10.80 1.49
C LEU A 100 12.97 11.33 0.37
N LEU A 101 12.07 10.48 -0.15
CA LEU A 101 11.13 10.87 -1.20
C LEU A 101 10.07 11.86 -0.68
N ILE A 102 9.60 11.69 0.55
CA ILE A 102 8.69 12.64 1.21
C ILE A 102 9.38 14.00 1.37
N ASP A 103 10.63 14.01 1.83
CA ASP A 103 11.42 15.24 1.99
C ASP A 103 11.64 15.94 0.64
N ALA A 104 12.00 15.21 -0.40
CA ALA A 104 12.17 15.76 -1.75
C ALA A 104 10.90 16.41 -2.32
N CYS A 105 9.72 16.05 -1.80
CA CYS A 105 8.43 16.62 -2.20
C CYS A 105 7.93 17.73 -1.25
N GLU A 106 8.73 18.25 -0.32
CA GLU A 106 8.30 19.17 0.77
C GLU A 106 7.55 20.44 0.29
N ASN A 107 7.85 20.89 -0.95
CA ASN A 107 7.28 22.12 -1.52
C ASN A 107 5.99 21.87 -2.32
N THR A 108 5.41 20.68 -2.25
CA THR A 108 4.14 20.31 -2.94
C THR A 108 3.08 19.90 -1.93
N HIS A 109 1.81 19.90 -2.35
CA HIS A 109 0.74 19.33 -1.54
C HIS A 109 0.77 17.81 -1.65
N ASN A 110 1.30 17.15 -0.61
CA ASN A 110 1.62 15.73 -0.64
C ASN A 110 0.53 14.86 -0.06
N GLN A 111 0.11 13.82 -0.80
CA GLN A 111 -0.65 12.69 -0.28
C GLN A 111 0.24 11.43 -0.30
N LEU A 112 0.27 10.68 0.80
CA LEU A 112 1.00 9.41 0.87
C LEU A 112 0.05 8.23 0.66
N VAL A 113 0.30 7.44 -0.36
CA VAL A 113 -0.23 6.09 -0.51
C VAL A 113 0.81 5.14 0.06
N LEU A 114 0.46 4.50 1.18
CA LEU A 114 1.27 3.52 1.91
C LEU A 114 0.61 2.14 1.77
N PRO A 115 0.81 1.42 0.64
CA PRO A 115 0.05 0.20 0.34
C PRO A 115 0.34 -0.92 1.33
N TYR A 116 1.60 -1.07 1.75
CA TYR A 116 2.01 -1.97 2.82
C TYR A 116 2.84 -1.22 3.86
N MET A 117 2.40 -1.28 5.11
CA MET A 117 3.14 -0.72 6.24
C MET A 117 3.88 -1.83 6.99
N GLY A 118 5.15 -2.00 6.70
CA GLY A 118 6.05 -2.77 7.56
C GLY A 118 6.03 -2.22 8.99
N TYR A 119 6.44 -3.04 9.97
CA TYR A 119 6.41 -2.73 11.41
C TYR A 119 5.00 -2.60 12.02
N ALA A 120 3.90 -2.68 11.26
CA ALA A 120 2.54 -2.58 11.78
C ALA A 120 2.13 -3.74 12.71
N ARG A 121 2.87 -4.86 12.68
CA ARG A 121 2.63 -6.03 13.55
C ARG A 121 2.97 -5.79 15.02
N GLN A 122 3.84 -4.80 15.32
CA GLN A 122 4.15 -4.39 16.69
C GLN A 122 3.44 -3.08 17.00
N ASP A 123 2.13 -3.16 17.20
CA ASP A 123 1.20 -2.06 17.48
C ASP A 123 1.15 -1.67 18.96
N ARG A 124 1.68 -2.52 19.85
CA ARG A 124 1.73 -2.35 21.30
C ARG A 124 3.00 -2.97 21.87
N ARG A 125 3.23 -2.71 23.16
CA ARG A 125 4.29 -3.40 23.93
C ARG A 125 3.78 -4.73 24.42
N PHE A 126 4.53 -5.78 24.21
CA PHE A 126 4.30 -7.12 24.75
C PHE A 126 5.13 -7.33 26.01
N HIS A 127 6.31 -6.68 26.10
CA HIS A 127 7.20 -6.72 27.27
C HIS A 127 7.69 -5.31 27.64
N PRO A 128 8.08 -5.09 28.94
CA PRO A 128 8.72 -3.86 29.36
C PRO A 128 9.98 -3.55 28.53
N GLY A 129 10.18 -2.27 28.17
CA GLY A 129 11.34 -1.85 27.38
C GLY A 129 11.15 -1.92 25.84
N GLU A 130 10.13 -2.61 25.33
CA GLU A 130 9.87 -2.66 23.91
C GLU A 130 9.40 -1.29 23.35
N PRO A 131 9.81 -0.93 22.12
CA PRO A 131 9.19 0.18 21.40
C PRO A 131 7.76 -0.19 20.98
N VAL A 132 6.99 0.78 20.51
CA VAL A 132 5.81 0.54 19.67
C VAL A 132 6.21 0.91 18.26
N SER A 133 6.70 -0.07 17.49
CA SER A 133 7.32 0.15 16.18
C SER A 133 6.34 0.79 15.20
N ALA A 134 5.09 0.32 15.18
CA ALA A 134 4.03 0.90 14.35
C ALA A 134 3.85 2.40 14.60
N ARG A 135 3.89 2.84 15.87
CA ARG A 135 3.77 4.26 16.23
C ARG A 135 4.97 5.07 15.76
N ALA A 136 6.18 4.57 15.99
CA ALA A 136 7.41 5.26 15.60
C ALA A 136 7.45 5.50 14.09
N ILE A 137 7.15 4.48 13.28
CA ILE A 137 7.14 4.58 11.83
C ILE A 137 5.99 5.46 11.34
N ALA A 138 4.77 5.32 11.87
CA ALA A 138 3.63 6.16 11.48
C ALA A 138 3.92 7.65 11.71
N GLN A 139 4.54 8.01 12.83
CA GLN A 139 4.89 9.40 13.16
C GLN A 139 5.95 9.98 12.21
N VAL A 140 6.95 9.18 11.84
CA VAL A 140 7.98 9.62 10.88
C VAL A 140 7.38 9.85 9.50
N LEU A 141 6.56 8.92 9.01
CA LEU A 141 5.93 8.99 7.68
C LEU A 141 4.82 10.04 7.58
N SER A 142 4.37 10.62 8.69
CA SER A 142 3.35 11.69 8.70
C SER A 142 3.94 13.08 8.45
N ARG A 143 5.26 13.24 8.53
CA ARG A 143 5.89 14.56 8.38
C ARG A 143 5.83 15.03 6.93
N GLY A 144 5.37 16.25 6.69
CA GLY A 144 5.28 16.83 5.35
C GLY A 144 4.15 16.25 4.49
N ILE A 145 3.28 15.41 5.05
CA ILE A 145 2.16 14.75 4.37
C ILE A 145 0.83 15.38 4.80
N SER A 146 -0.08 15.61 3.87
CA SER A 146 -1.41 16.16 4.14
C SER A 146 -2.45 15.08 4.47
N GLU A 147 -2.34 13.90 3.86
CA GLU A 147 -3.22 12.75 4.07
C GLU A 147 -2.48 11.44 3.76
N ILE A 148 -2.84 10.36 4.47
CA ILE A 148 -2.29 9.02 4.25
C ILE A 148 -3.41 8.05 3.86
N ILE A 149 -3.16 7.24 2.82
CA ILE A 149 -4.04 6.13 2.42
C ILE A 149 -3.27 4.83 2.60
N THR A 150 -3.78 3.94 3.46
CA THR A 150 -3.25 2.59 3.67
C THR A 150 -4.19 1.55 3.06
N VAL A 151 -3.67 0.35 2.81
CA VAL A 151 -4.45 -0.78 2.31
C VAL A 151 -4.36 -1.90 3.33
N ASN A 152 -5.50 -2.42 3.79
CA ASN A 152 -5.61 -3.54 4.74
C ASN A 152 -4.52 -3.50 5.83
N ILE A 153 -4.36 -2.34 6.50
CA ILE A 153 -3.38 -2.24 7.59
C ILE A 153 -3.67 -3.33 8.64
N HIS A 154 -2.65 -4.10 9.00
CA HIS A 154 -2.79 -5.30 9.82
C HIS A 154 -3.60 -5.07 11.11
N GLU A 155 -3.26 -4.01 11.85
CA GLU A 155 -3.99 -3.61 13.04
C GLU A 155 -4.63 -2.23 12.84
N LYS A 156 -5.97 -2.15 12.82
CA LYS A 156 -6.71 -0.89 12.63
C LYS A 156 -6.35 0.17 13.66
N GLY A 157 -5.95 -0.25 14.87
CA GLY A 157 -5.50 0.65 15.93
C GLY A 157 -4.26 1.47 15.59
N VAL A 158 -3.48 1.06 14.58
CA VAL A 158 -2.29 1.79 14.12
C VAL A 158 -2.67 3.12 13.45
N MET A 159 -3.87 3.22 12.87
CA MET A 159 -4.35 4.43 12.20
C MET A 159 -4.32 5.67 13.10
N LYS A 160 -4.49 5.51 14.41
CA LYS A 160 -4.41 6.61 15.40
C LYS A 160 -3.01 7.18 15.61
N TYR A 161 -1.97 6.48 15.15
CA TYR A 161 -0.58 6.91 15.30
C TYR A 161 -0.11 7.87 14.21
N PHE A 162 -0.81 7.93 13.08
CA PHE A 162 -0.54 8.94 12.05
C PHE A 162 -0.89 10.33 12.58
N GLY A 163 0.02 11.28 12.36
CA GLY A 163 -0.16 12.69 12.78
C GLY A 163 -1.05 13.51 11.86
N VAL A 164 -1.61 12.89 10.82
CA VAL A 164 -2.43 13.51 9.78
C VAL A 164 -3.67 12.64 9.50
N PRO A 165 -4.70 13.15 8.82
CA PRO A 165 -5.83 12.33 8.39
C PRO A 165 -5.36 11.08 7.65
N ALA A 166 -5.85 9.92 8.06
CA ALA A 166 -5.47 8.65 7.45
C ALA A 166 -6.70 7.79 7.16
N ARG A 167 -6.70 7.12 6.00
CA ARG A 167 -7.76 6.21 5.55
C ARG A 167 -7.18 4.85 5.26
N ASN A 168 -7.88 3.81 5.72
CA ASN A 168 -7.53 2.43 5.40
C ASN A 168 -8.58 1.84 4.47
N ILE A 169 -8.18 1.37 3.30
CA ILE A 169 -9.07 0.71 2.33
C ILE A 169 -8.91 -0.80 2.41
N SER A 170 -9.97 -1.54 2.05
CA SER A 170 -9.96 -3.00 2.05
C SER A 170 -10.02 -3.54 0.62
N LEU A 171 -9.19 -4.54 0.32
CA LEU A 171 -9.20 -5.29 -0.95
C LEU A 171 -9.94 -6.65 -0.82
N ALA A 172 -10.66 -6.90 0.26
CA ALA A 172 -11.38 -8.16 0.42
C ALA A 172 -12.33 -8.46 -0.75
N GLY A 173 -13.10 -7.45 -1.19
CA GLY A 173 -13.99 -7.60 -2.34
C GLY A 173 -13.23 -7.84 -3.66
N ASP A 174 -12.05 -7.24 -3.83
CA ASP A 174 -11.23 -7.40 -5.03
C ASP A 174 -10.63 -8.82 -5.08
N ILE A 175 -10.20 -9.37 -3.93
CA ILE A 175 -9.78 -10.77 -3.80
C ILE A 175 -10.97 -11.70 -4.12
N GLY A 176 -12.14 -11.44 -3.54
CA GLY A 176 -13.34 -12.22 -3.82
C GLY A 176 -13.71 -12.21 -5.31
N ASN A 177 -13.66 -11.06 -5.97
CA ASN A 177 -13.92 -10.95 -7.41
C ASN A 177 -12.89 -11.72 -8.24
N TYR A 178 -11.61 -11.69 -7.84
CA TYR A 178 -10.60 -12.50 -8.51
C TYR A 178 -10.86 -13.99 -8.33
N ILE A 179 -11.17 -14.48 -7.12
CA ILE A 179 -11.54 -15.86 -6.87
C ILE A 179 -12.75 -16.28 -7.71
N LYS A 180 -13.74 -15.39 -7.86
CA LYS A 180 -14.92 -15.63 -8.72
C LYS A 180 -14.52 -15.83 -10.18
N SER A 181 -13.53 -15.09 -10.68
CA SER A 181 -13.03 -15.24 -12.05
C SER A 181 -12.32 -16.57 -12.31
N LEU A 182 -11.89 -17.28 -11.26
CA LEU A 182 -11.30 -18.63 -11.38
C LEU A 182 -12.33 -19.71 -11.70
N ASN A 183 -13.63 -19.38 -11.62
CA ASN A 183 -14.74 -20.30 -11.90
C ASN A 183 -14.67 -21.62 -11.09
N LEU A 184 -14.24 -21.53 -9.83
CA LEU A 184 -14.20 -22.67 -8.91
C LEU A 184 -15.64 -23.11 -8.56
N ASN A 185 -15.88 -24.42 -8.59
CA ASN A 185 -17.21 -24.94 -8.25
C ASN A 185 -17.38 -24.95 -6.71
N ASN A 186 -18.26 -24.10 -6.21
CA ASN A 186 -18.61 -23.96 -4.78
C ASN A 186 -17.38 -24.00 -3.84
N PRO A 187 -16.43 -23.04 -3.98
CA PRO A 187 -15.23 -23.05 -3.15
C PRO A 187 -15.59 -22.79 -1.68
N LEU A 188 -14.78 -23.34 -0.77
CA LEU A 188 -14.79 -22.99 0.65
C LEU A 188 -13.75 -21.87 0.85
N ILE A 189 -14.15 -20.74 1.44
CA ILE A 189 -13.23 -19.69 1.87
C ILE A 189 -12.82 -19.99 3.32
N LEU A 190 -11.51 -20.11 3.56
CA LEU A 190 -11.00 -20.56 4.83
C LEU A 190 -10.06 -19.52 5.45
N ALA A 191 -10.36 -19.05 6.65
CA ALA A 191 -9.44 -18.24 7.43
C ALA A 191 -8.39 -19.14 8.13
N PRO A 192 -7.11 -18.76 8.17
CA PRO A 192 -6.07 -19.54 8.83
C PRO A 192 -6.17 -19.50 10.37
N ASP A 193 -6.97 -18.61 10.91
CA ASP A 193 -7.34 -18.51 12.33
C ASP A 193 -8.56 -17.60 12.51
N GLU A 194 -9.05 -17.49 13.76
CA GLU A 194 -10.20 -16.67 14.13
C GLU A 194 -10.00 -15.17 13.82
N GLY A 195 -8.75 -14.65 13.93
CA GLY A 195 -8.43 -13.25 13.66
C GLY A 195 -8.67 -12.85 12.21
N ALA A 196 -8.48 -13.78 11.26
CA ALA A 196 -8.69 -13.56 9.83
C ALA A 196 -10.16 -13.83 9.38
N LEU A 197 -11.04 -14.33 10.28
CA LEU A 197 -12.40 -14.74 9.91
C LEU A 197 -13.21 -13.59 9.28
N SER A 198 -13.20 -12.42 9.90
CA SER A 198 -13.92 -11.25 9.37
C SER A 198 -13.44 -10.83 7.99
N PHE A 199 -12.16 -11.03 7.67
CA PHE A 199 -11.62 -10.77 6.33
C PHE A 199 -12.10 -11.85 5.34
N ALA A 200 -12.10 -13.13 5.73
CA ALA A 200 -12.61 -14.24 4.93
C ALA A 200 -14.11 -14.07 4.59
N GLU A 201 -14.93 -13.66 5.57
CA GLU A 201 -16.35 -13.35 5.36
C GLU A 201 -16.55 -12.25 4.31
N GLN A 202 -15.76 -11.17 4.37
CA GLN A 202 -15.82 -10.10 3.37
C GLN A 202 -15.43 -10.60 1.97
N VAL A 203 -14.41 -11.46 1.87
CA VAL A 203 -13.99 -12.08 0.59
C VAL A 203 -15.12 -12.96 0.03
N ALA A 204 -15.75 -13.76 0.87
CA ALA A 204 -16.79 -14.71 0.48
C ALA A 204 -18.06 -14.04 -0.06
N THR A 205 -18.33 -12.77 0.32
CA THR A 205 -19.52 -12.03 -0.17
C THR A 205 -19.58 -11.93 -1.70
N ALA A 206 -18.45 -11.93 -2.40
CA ALA A 206 -18.37 -11.80 -3.86
C ALA A 206 -19.06 -12.97 -4.61
N GLY A 207 -19.11 -14.15 -4.01
CA GLY A 207 -19.74 -15.34 -4.59
C GLY A 207 -20.79 -15.99 -3.72
N GLY A 208 -21.06 -15.46 -2.51
CA GLY A 208 -21.96 -16.08 -1.54
C GLY A 208 -21.45 -17.45 -1.04
N TRP A 209 -20.13 -17.56 -0.89
CA TRP A 209 -19.48 -18.83 -0.53
C TRP A 209 -19.50 -19.10 0.96
N ASP A 210 -19.43 -20.39 1.32
CA ASP A 210 -19.24 -20.82 2.71
C ASP A 210 -17.89 -20.34 3.25
N VAL A 211 -17.87 -20.02 4.54
CA VAL A 211 -16.68 -19.58 5.27
C VAL A 211 -16.48 -20.46 6.49
N ASP A 212 -15.23 -20.79 6.78
CA ASP A 212 -14.83 -21.42 8.04
C ASP A 212 -13.43 -20.89 8.44
N HIS A 213 -12.96 -21.28 9.61
CA HIS A 213 -11.62 -20.94 10.09
C HIS A 213 -10.96 -22.15 10.75
N LEU A 214 -9.62 -22.12 10.79
CA LEU A 214 -8.83 -23.14 11.47
C LEU A 214 -8.60 -22.74 12.93
N GLU A 215 -8.59 -23.74 13.81
CA GLU A 215 -8.26 -23.57 15.21
C GLU A 215 -6.76 -23.79 15.43
N LYS A 216 -6.10 -22.82 16.07
CA LYS A 216 -4.69 -22.90 16.44
C LYS A 216 -4.56 -23.17 17.94
N THR A 217 -3.90 -24.27 18.30
CA THR A 217 -3.48 -24.50 19.69
C THR A 217 -1.99 -24.08 19.80
N ARG A 218 -1.69 -23.08 20.61
CA ARG A 218 -0.31 -22.70 20.93
C ARG A 218 0.23 -23.67 21.97
N LEU A 219 1.26 -24.44 21.60
CA LEU A 219 1.95 -25.36 22.53
C LEU A 219 3.11 -24.66 23.26
N SER A 220 3.70 -23.63 22.64
CA SER A 220 4.75 -22.79 23.24
C SER A 220 4.82 -21.44 22.52
N GLY A 221 5.73 -20.53 22.96
CA GLY A 221 5.94 -19.22 22.32
C GLY A 221 6.40 -19.29 20.85
N VAL A 222 6.89 -20.45 20.41
CA VAL A 222 7.45 -20.66 19.06
C VAL A 222 6.70 -21.76 18.29
N GLU A 223 6.05 -22.70 18.96
CA GLU A 223 5.42 -23.86 18.34
C GLU A 223 3.90 -23.72 18.35
N VAL A 224 3.34 -23.62 17.14
CA VAL A 224 1.89 -23.57 16.88
C VAL A 224 1.48 -24.91 16.26
N LYS A 225 0.56 -25.63 16.89
CA LYS A 225 -0.04 -26.83 16.32
C LYS A 225 -1.47 -26.52 15.86
N MET A 226 -1.78 -26.93 14.64
CA MET A 226 -3.14 -26.84 14.14
C MET A 226 -3.98 -27.91 14.82
N ALA A 227 -5.11 -27.52 15.40
CA ALA A 227 -6.06 -28.50 15.92
C ALA A 227 -6.78 -29.17 14.74
N PRO A 228 -6.97 -30.50 14.77
CA PRO A 228 -7.73 -31.18 13.74
C PRO A 228 -9.22 -30.75 13.83
N LYS A 229 -9.61 -29.86 12.92
CA LYS A 229 -11.00 -29.42 12.76
C LYS A 229 -11.52 -29.86 11.40
N GLN A 230 -12.71 -30.45 11.35
CA GLN A 230 -13.39 -30.76 10.11
C GLN A 230 -14.03 -29.50 9.54
N VAL A 231 -13.59 -29.06 8.36
CA VAL A 231 -14.04 -27.80 7.74
C VAL A 231 -14.88 -28.00 6.48
N GLY A 232 -15.42 -29.21 6.25
CA GLY A 232 -16.27 -29.48 5.08
C GLY A 232 -15.53 -29.33 3.75
N ALA A 233 -14.23 -29.67 3.70
CA ALA A 233 -13.37 -29.53 2.52
C ALA A 233 -13.56 -30.61 1.44
N ALA A 234 -14.24 -31.74 1.77
CA ALA A 234 -14.35 -32.91 0.90
C ALA A 234 -14.91 -32.55 -0.49
N SER A 235 -14.18 -32.93 -1.54
CA SER A 235 -14.50 -32.68 -2.95
C SER A 235 -14.64 -31.20 -3.36
N ARG A 236 -14.23 -30.27 -2.52
CA ARG A 236 -14.28 -28.83 -2.79
C ARG A 236 -12.90 -28.26 -3.06
N SER A 237 -12.84 -27.18 -3.83
CA SER A 237 -11.70 -26.30 -3.84
C SER A 237 -11.73 -25.43 -2.58
N VAL A 238 -10.60 -25.30 -1.89
CA VAL A 238 -10.48 -24.46 -0.68
C VAL A 238 -9.57 -23.29 -0.99
N VAL A 239 -9.98 -22.07 -0.65
CA VAL A 239 -9.14 -20.88 -0.77
C VAL A 239 -8.86 -20.37 0.64
N ILE A 240 -7.61 -20.52 1.09
CA ILE A 240 -7.15 -19.97 2.36
C ILE A 240 -6.88 -18.49 2.16
N VAL A 241 -7.54 -17.61 2.94
CA VAL A 241 -7.43 -16.16 2.78
C VAL A 241 -6.92 -15.50 4.05
N ASP A 242 -5.95 -14.58 3.90
CA ASP A 242 -5.38 -13.80 5.00
C ASP A 242 -5.09 -12.38 4.55
N ASP A 243 -4.81 -11.45 5.46
CA ASP A 243 -4.31 -10.12 5.10
C ASP A 243 -2.84 -10.18 4.67
N ILE A 244 -2.00 -11.02 5.32
CA ILE A 244 -0.56 -11.14 5.08
C ILE A 244 -0.14 -12.62 4.98
N ILE A 245 0.55 -12.98 3.91
CA ILE A 245 1.32 -14.23 3.84
C ILE A 245 2.80 -13.90 3.98
N SER A 246 3.41 -14.31 5.12
CA SER A 246 4.84 -14.08 5.40
C SER A 246 5.68 -15.33 5.09
N THR A 247 5.90 -16.22 6.05
CA THR A 247 6.65 -17.46 5.85
C THR A 247 5.85 -18.58 5.18
N GLY A 248 4.54 -18.47 5.18
CA GLY A 248 3.63 -19.48 4.62
C GLY A 248 3.46 -20.75 5.46
N GLY A 249 4.16 -20.88 6.59
CA GLY A 249 4.16 -22.12 7.38
C GLY A 249 2.76 -22.56 7.85
N THR A 250 1.93 -21.64 8.33
CA THR A 250 0.54 -21.94 8.72
C THR A 250 -0.28 -22.48 7.55
N ILE A 251 -0.17 -21.82 6.38
CA ILE A 251 -0.93 -22.19 5.18
C ILE A 251 -0.44 -23.53 4.61
N ALA A 252 0.87 -23.77 4.63
CA ALA A 252 1.45 -25.06 4.20
C ALA A 252 0.96 -26.22 5.07
N ALA A 253 0.97 -26.04 6.40
CA ALA A 253 0.43 -27.05 7.32
C ALA A 253 -1.08 -27.28 7.13
N ALA A 254 -1.85 -26.22 6.91
CA ALA A 254 -3.27 -26.28 6.59
C ALA A 254 -3.54 -27.06 5.30
N SER A 255 -2.74 -26.84 4.26
CA SER A 255 -2.88 -27.52 2.96
C SER A 255 -2.81 -29.03 3.10
N GLY A 256 -1.81 -29.56 3.83
CA GLY A 256 -1.70 -30.98 4.08
C GLY A 256 -2.92 -31.58 4.80
N MET A 257 -3.45 -30.89 5.81
CA MET A 257 -4.66 -31.30 6.54
C MET A 257 -5.90 -31.26 5.62
N LEU A 258 -6.04 -30.27 4.78
CA LEU A 258 -7.19 -30.13 3.88
C LEU A 258 -7.20 -31.24 2.81
N TYR A 259 -6.07 -31.62 2.26
CA TYR A 259 -5.98 -32.76 1.35
C TYR A 259 -6.33 -34.08 2.05
N GLN A 260 -5.92 -34.26 3.30
CA GLN A 260 -6.34 -35.43 4.11
C GLN A 260 -7.85 -35.48 4.35
N GLN A 261 -8.52 -34.30 4.39
CA GLN A 261 -9.98 -34.19 4.47
C GLN A 261 -10.67 -34.29 3.10
N GLY A 262 -9.94 -34.60 2.03
CA GLY A 262 -10.49 -34.79 0.68
C GLY A 262 -10.71 -33.50 -0.10
N ALA A 263 -10.02 -32.40 0.22
CA ALA A 263 -10.05 -31.20 -0.62
C ALA A 263 -9.58 -31.54 -2.05
N LYS A 264 -10.25 -30.96 -3.05
CA LYS A 264 -9.91 -31.16 -4.46
C LYS A 264 -8.66 -30.35 -4.84
N ASP A 265 -8.66 -29.09 -4.50
CA ASP A 265 -7.57 -28.15 -4.74
C ASP A 265 -7.47 -27.18 -3.54
N VAL A 266 -6.27 -26.71 -3.23
CA VAL A 266 -6.04 -25.70 -2.19
C VAL A 266 -5.31 -24.51 -2.80
N PHE A 267 -5.88 -23.32 -2.63
CA PHE A 267 -5.31 -22.04 -3.05
C PHE A 267 -4.97 -21.19 -1.83
N ALA A 268 -4.07 -20.26 -1.97
CA ALA A 268 -3.78 -19.24 -0.96
C ALA A 268 -3.98 -17.86 -1.55
N ALA A 269 -4.69 -16.97 -0.86
CA ALA A 269 -4.88 -15.59 -1.30
C ALA A 269 -4.63 -14.62 -0.15
N CYS A 270 -3.98 -13.48 -0.46
CA CYS A 270 -3.77 -12.44 0.54
C CYS A 270 -3.71 -11.04 -0.09
N VAL A 271 -3.81 -10.03 0.75
CA VAL A 271 -3.51 -8.66 0.32
C VAL A 271 -2.01 -8.49 0.18
N HIS A 272 -1.25 -8.78 1.22
CA HIS A 272 0.18 -8.51 1.29
C HIS A 272 1.01 -9.79 1.16
N GLY A 273 1.51 -10.05 -0.05
CA GLY A 273 2.42 -11.15 -0.31
C GLY A 273 3.85 -10.84 0.15
N VAL A 274 4.10 -10.83 1.46
CA VAL A 274 5.44 -10.59 1.99
C VAL A 274 6.40 -11.68 1.53
N LEU A 275 5.99 -12.95 1.60
CA LEU A 275 6.66 -14.13 1.04
C LEU A 275 8.18 -14.16 1.32
N THR A 276 8.52 -14.12 2.61
CA THR A 276 9.92 -14.09 3.05
C THR A 276 10.67 -15.38 2.74
N GLY A 277 11.93 -15.24 2.36
CA GLY A 277 12.81 -16.39 2.09
C GLY A 277 12.25 -17.30 0.98
N SER A 278 12.11 -18.60 1.24
CA SER A 278 11.58 -19.59 0.31
C SER A 278 10.06 -19.82 0.44
N ALA A 279 9.30 -18.88 1.05
CA ALA A 279 7.88 -19.06 1.37
C ALA A 279 7.04 -19.48 0.14
N TYR A 280 7.26 -18.88 -1.03
CA TYR A 280 6.54 -19.24 -2.23
C TYR A 280 6.77 -20.71 -2.62
N VAL A 281 8.05 -21.14 -2.68
CA VAL A 281 8.39 -22.55 -3.00
C VAL A 281 7.84 -23.48 -1.92
N HIS A 282 7.91 -23.10 -0.65
CA HIS A 282 7.36 -23.88 0.46
C HIS A 282 5.85 -24.10 0.33
N LEU A 283 5.10 -23.09 -0.06
CA LEU A 283 3.66 -23.20 -0.31
C LEU A 283 3.38 -24.13 -1.51
N MET A 284 4.08 -23.97 -2.61
CA MET A 284 3.91 -24.81 -3.80
C MET A 284 4.23 -26.29 -3.50
N THR A 285 5.29 -26.56 -2.76
CA THR A 285 5.68 -27.94 -2.36
C THR A 285 4.69 -28.56 -1.34
N ALA A 286 3.99 -27.73 -0.57
CA ALA A 286 2.90 -28.17 0.30
C ALA A 286 1.58 -28.44 -0.44
N GLY A 287 1.56 -28.35 -1.77
CA GLY A 287 0.39 -28.62 -2.61
C GLY A 287 -0.55 -27.45 -2.83
N ILE A 288 -0.15 -26.22 -2.46
CA ILE A 288 -0.91 -25.01 -2.85
C ILE A 288 -0.85 -24.89 -4.37
N ARG A 289 -2.02 -24.81 -5.01
CA ARG A 289 -2.15 -24.78 -6.46
C ARG A 289 -1.76 -23.42 -7.06
N ASP A 290 -2.10 -22.34 -6.40
CA ASP A 290 -1.67 -20.98 -6.75
C ASP A 290 -1.66 -20.08 -5.51
N VAL A 291 -0.78 -19.08 -5.53
CA VAL A 291 -0.68 -18.02 -4.52
C VAL A 291 -1.09 -16.71 -5.16
N ILE A 292 -2.17 -16.12 -4.67
CA ILE A 292 -2.82 -14.94 -5.21
C ILE A 292 -2.58 -13.77 -4.27
N CYS A 293 -1.88 -12.74 -4.73
CA CYS A 293 -1.59 -11.55 -3.94
C CYS A 293 -2.03 -10.27 -4.67
N SER A 294 -2.15 -9.17 -3.93
CA SER A 294 -2.25 -7.86 -4.56
C SER A 294 -0.87 -7.25 -4.85
N ASP A 295 -0.86 -6.15 -5.60
CA ASP A 295 0.33 -5.36 -5.91
C ASP A 295 0.73 -4.37 -4.80
N THR A 296 0.12 -4.48 -3.61
CA THR A 296 0.58 -3.74 -2.41
C THR A 296 2.02 -4.06 -2.03
N ILE A 297 2.48 -5.28 -2.36
CA ILE A 297 3.88 -5.68 -2.43
C ILE A 297 4.05 -6.35 -3.79
N GLU A 298 4.80 -5.71 -4.68
CA GLU A 298 4.97 -6.19 -6.06
C GLU A 298 5.74 -7.51 -6.10
N ARG A 299 5.08 -8.57 -6.57
CA ARG A 299 5.58 -9.94 -6.68
C ARG A 299 5.12 -10.57 -7.99
N GLY A 300 5.80 -11.64 -8.43
CA GLY A 300 5.35 -12.41 -9.60
C GLY A 300 3.95 -13.02 -9.45
N CYS A 301 3.47 -13.20 -8.23
CA CYS A 301 2.12 -13.68 -7.90
C CYS A 301 1.10 -12.57 -7.64
N SER A 302 1.43 -11.29 -7.87
CA SER A 302 0.48 -10.18 -7.79
C SER A 302 -0.50 -10.26 -8.96
N LYS A 303 -1.75 -10.57 -8.66
CA LYS A 303 -2.86 -10.75 -9.61
C LYS A 303 -3.92 -9.67 -9.48
N ILE A 304 -3.93 -8.94 -8.38
CA ILE A 304 -4.95 -7.97 -7.99
C ILE A 304 -4.28 -6.62 -7.82
N SER A 305 -4.80 -5.60 -8.50
CA SER A 305 -4.28 -4.23 -8.34
C SER A 305 -5.10 -3.44 -7.33
N ALA A 306 -4.41 -2.74 -6.44
CA ALA A 306 -5.00 -1.79 -5.50
C ALA A 306 -5.30 -0.42 -6.15
N ALA A 307 -4.80 -0.17 -7.37
CA ALA A 307 -4.77 1.14 -8.01
C ALA A 307 -6.16 1.76 -8.16
N GLU A 308 -7.16 1.02 -8.65
CA GLU A 308 -8.51 1.55 -8.86
C GLU A 308 -9.13 2.05 -7.56
N LYS A 309 -9.05 1.24 -6.50
CA LYS A 309 -9.63 1.56 -5.19
C LYS A 309 -8.94 2.74 -4.51
N ILE A 310 -7.62 2.83 -4.65
CA ILE A 310 -6.82 3.97 -4.20
C ILE A 310 -7.26 5.24 -4.96
N ALA A 311 -7.33 5.17 -6.30
CA ALA A 311 -7.76 6.30 -7.14
C ALA A 311 -9.17 6.80 -6.80
N GLN A 312 -10.12 5.88 -6.57
CA GLN A 312 -11.48 6.22 -6.14
C GLN A 312 -11.47 6.96 -4.79
N THR A 313 -10.57 6.57 -3.88
CA THR A 313 -10.44 7.19 -2.54
C THR A 313 -9.87 8.59 -2.64
N ILE A 314 -8.85 8.82 -3.48
CA ILE A 314 -8.27 10.14 -3.76
C ILE A 314 -9.33 11.06 -4.38
N LYS A 315 -10.01 10.63 -5.46
CA LYS A 315 -11.04 11.43 -6.15
C LYS A 315 -12.21 11.84 -5.23
N LYS A 316 -12.60 10.97 -4.30
CA LYS A 316 -13.67 11.29 -3.30
C LYS A 316 -13.22 12.36 -2.31
N ALA A 317 -11.94 12.40 -1.94
CA ALA A 317 -11.37 13.42 -1.06
C ALA A 317 -11.40 14.80 -1.74
N ASP A 318 -10.88 14.88 -2.97
CA ASP A 318 -10.81 16.12 -3.73
C ASP A 318 -12.19 16.74 -3.97
N SER A 319 -13.20 15.89 -4.24
CA SER A 319 -14.58 16.34 -4.45
C SER A 319 -15.21 16.94 -3.18
N LYS A 320 -14.80 16.52 -1.99
CA LYS A 320 -15.26 17.09 -0.70
C LYS A 320 -14.55 18.40 -0.37
N ASN A 321 -13.26 18.50 -0.69
CA ASN A 321 -12.46 19.70 -0.44
C ASN A 321 -12.86 20.87 -1.37
N ARG A 322 -13.28 20.59 -2.61
CA ARG A 322 -13.76 21.61 -3.56
C ARG A 322 -15.17 22.14 -3.25
N LYS A 323 -15.91 21.51 -2.33
CA LYS A 323 -17.28 21.93 -1.92
C LYS A 323 -17.29 22.71 -0.61
N LYS A 324 -16.15 22.87 0.06
CA LYS A 324 -15.95 23.75 1.21
C LYS A 324 -15.27 25.05 0.79
#